data_24c9d2677e56511887f0eef8f45785b2
#
_entry.id   24c9d2677e56511887f0eef8f45785b2
#
_cell.length_a   1.000
_cell.length_b   1.000
_cell.length_c   1.000
_cell.angle_alpha   90.00
_cell.angle_beta   90.00
_cell.angle_gamma   90.00
#
_symmetry.space_group_name_H-M   'P 1'
#
loop_
_entity.id
_entity.type
_entity.pdbx_description
1 polymer ?
#
loop_
_entity_poly.entity_id
_entity_poly.type
_entity_poly.pdbx_seq_one_letter_code
_entity_poly.pdbx_strand_id
1 'polypeptide(L)'
;MMMNIPDPNVAFPNEYKTSCFIKNVVTAPNISVGDYTYYDDAVDPTGFERNNVLFNYPEFGDHLVIGKFCQIASGTKFIMGPANHRISSATTYPFNVFGGAGTENTPLHMEQLPRKGDTVIGNDVWIGRESIIMPGVKISDGA
;
A
#
# COMPACT_ATOMS: atom_id res chain seq x y z
N MET A 1 24.33 -30.29 3.79
CA MET A 1 24.54 -28.86 4.14
C MET A 1 23.18 -28.22 4.40
N MET A 2 22.97 -27.73 5.60
CA MET A 2 21.74 -26.96 5.89
C MET A 2 21.93 -25.54 5.42
N MET A 3 21.02 -25.06 4.56
CA MET A 3 20.95 -23.64 4.23
C MET A 3 20.37 -22.88 5.40
N ASN A 4 21.09 -21.87 5.89
CA ASN A 4 20.54 -20.93 6.84
C ASN A 4 19.68 -19.93 6.09
N ILE A 5 18.39 -20.10 6.17
CA ILE A 5 17.45 -19.10 5.67
C ILE A 5 17.03 -18.20 6.83
N PRO A 6 16.76 -16.92 6.56
CA PRO A 6 16.28 -16.02 7.61
C PRO A 6 14.95 -16.50 8.20
N ASP A 7 14.70 -16.14 9.44
CA ASP A 7 13.39 -16.36 10.06
C ASP A 7 12.39 -15.35 9.49
N PRO A 8 11.32 -15.79 8.81
CA PRO A 8 10.33 -14.86 8.24
C PRO A 8 9.47 -14.15 9.28
N ASN A 9 9.54 -14.59 10.53
CA ASN A 9 8.67 -14.08 11.61
C ASN A 9 9.34 -13.02 12.48
N VAL A 10 10.50 -12.50 12.07
CA VAL A 10 11.17 -11.38 12.72
C VAL A 10 11.08 -10.13 11.87
N ALA A 11 11.05 -8.95 12.50
CA ALA A 11 11.01 -7.70 11.75
C ALA A 11 12.34 -7.42 11.05
N PHE A 12 13.47 -7.67 11.72
CA PHE A 12 14.79 -7.40 11.17
C PHE A 12 15.59 -8.69 11.00
N PRO A 13 15.88 -9.09 9.74
CA PRO A 13 16.63 -10.30 9.47
C PRO A 13 18.13 -10.19 9.75
N ASN A 14 18.65 -8.98 9.92
CA ASN A 14 20.05 -8.72 10.17
C ASN A 14 20.25 -7.54 11.15
N GLU A 15 21.50 -7.24 11.44
CA GLU A 15 21.90 -6.23 12.42
C GLU A 15 21.76 -4.78 11.95
N TYR A 16 21.62 -4.55 10.64
CA TYR A 16 21.64 -3.19 10.07
C TYR A 16 20.36 -2.40 10.33
N LYS A 17 19.25 -3.09 10.51
CA LYS A 17 17.93 -2.50 10.81
C LYS A 17 17.42 -1.50 9.76
N THR A 18 17.89 -1.62 8.54
CA THR A 18 17.43 -0.81 7.39
C THR A 18 16.46 -1.58 6.50
N SER A 19 16.51 -2.91 6.55
CA SER A 19 15.59 -3.78 5.80
C SER A 19 14.68 -4.51 6.77
N CYS A 20 13.39 -4.30 6.64
CA CYS A 20 12.37 -4.85 7.53
C CYS A 20 11.49 -5.86 6.78
N PHE A 21 11.29 -7.05 7.35
CA PHE A 21 10.26 -7.97 6.88
C PHE A 21 8.89 -7.42 7.30
N ILE A 22 8.26 -6.71 6.39
CA ILE A 22 7.10 -5.87 6.68
C ILE A 22 5.85 -6.65 7.08
N LYS A 23 5.77 -7.93 6.78
CA LYS A 23 4.70 -8.80 7.31
C LYS A 23 4.58 -8.67 8.84
N ASN A 24 5.70 -8.49 9.52
CA ASN A 24 5.76 -8.50 10.99
C ASN A 24 5.47 -7.15 11.64
N VAL A 25 5.30 -6.09 10.85
CA VAL A 25 5.03 -4.74 11.35
C VAL A 25 3.74 -4.13 10.80
N VAL A 26 3.09 -4.80 9.88
CA VAL A 26 1.81 -4.37 9.32
C VAL A 26 0.68 -4.80 10.25
N THR A 27 -0.24 -3.88 10.56
CA THR A 27 -1.38 -4.12 11.44
C THR A 27 -2.74 -3.89 10.78
N ALA A 28 -2.80 -3.13 9.68
CA ALA A 28 -4.05 -2.83 8.99
C ALA A 28 -4.69 -4.12 8.44
N PRO A 29 -6.01 -4.32 8.66
CA PRO A 29 -6.67 -5.57 8.28
C PRO A 29 -6.76 -5.78 6.77
N ASN A 30 -6.61 -4.73 5.97
CA ASN A 30 -6.69 -4.78 4.52
C ASN A 30 -5.33 -4.79 3.82
N ILE A 31 -4.24 -4.94 4.58
CA ILE A 31 -2.89 -5.10 4.02
C ILE A 31 -2.41 -6.50 4.34
N SER A 32 -2.03 -7.25 3.32
CA SER A 32 -1.50 -8.61 3.43
C SER A 32 -0.13 -8.67 2.76
N VAL A 33 0.86 -9.18 3.48
CA VAL A 33 2.24 -9.26 3.00
C VAL A 33 2.76 -10.69 3.20
N GLY A 34 3.38 -11.25 2.18
CA GLY A 34 3.97 -12.58 2.24
C GLY A 34 5.31 -12.62 2.97
N ASP A 35 5.78 -13.84 3.22
CA ASP A 35 7.05 -14.08 3.89
C ASP A 35 8.22 -13.54 3.07
N TYR A 36 9.25 -13.05 3.75
CA TYR A 36 10.51 -12.56 3.18
C TYR A 36 10.40 -11.29 2.34
N THR A 37 9.24 -10.71 2.18
CA THR A 37 9.09 -9.40 1.54
C THR A 37 9.62 -8.32 2.48
N TYR A 38 10.55 -7.50 1.99
CA TYR A 38 11.14 -6.45 2.81
C TYR A 38 10.98 -5.06 2.19
N TYR A 39 10.98 -4.08 3.08
CA TYR A 39 11.09 -2.67 2.76
C TYR A 39 12.41 -2.15 3.28
N ASP A 40 13.15 -1.43 2.44
CA ASP A 40 14.42 -0.81 2.81
C ASP A 40 14.25 0.69 3.02
N ASP A 41 14.64 1.17 4.19
CA ASP A 41 14.62 2.59 4.51
C ASP A 41 15.72 2.91 5.53
N ALA A 42 16.48 3.97 5.25
CA ALA A 42 17.61 4.35 6.07
C ALA A 42 17.22 4.91 7.44
N VAL A 43 15.99 5.40 7.58
CA VAL A 43 15.51 6.04 8.82
C VAL A 43 14.69 5.06 9.64
N ASP A 44 13.56 4.58 9.11
CA ASP A 44 12.67 3.67 9.84
C ASP A 44 11.82 2.82 8.87
N PRO A 45 12.29 1.62 8.50
CA PRO A 45 11.52 0.76 7.63
C PRO A 45 10.27 0.16 8.29
N THR A 46 10.16 0.19 9.62
CA THR A 46 8.99 -0.31 10.34
C THR A 46 7.76 0.57 10.15
N GLY A 47 7.94 1.81 9.71
CA GLY A 47 6.87 2.75 9.42
C GLY A 47 6.19 2.56 8.07
N PHE A 48 6.44 1.47 7.36
CA PHE A 48 5.92 1.21 6.01
C PHE A 48 4.41 1.46 5.89
N GLU A 49 3.62 0.89 6.79
CA GLU A 49 2.17 1.02 6.75
C GLU A 49 1.70 2.47 6.77
N ARG A 50 2.31 3.29 7.62
CA ARG A 50 1.95 4.70 7.79
C ARG A 50 2.55 5.61 6.72
N ASN A 51 3.80 5.35 6.34
CA ASN A 51 4.56 6.26 5.49
C ASN A 51 4.48 5.94 4.00
N ASN A 52 4.21 4.69 3.65
CA ASN A 52 4.29 4.20 2.27
C ASN A 52 2.96 3.74 1.69
N VAL A 53 1.97 3.44 2.54
CA VAL A 53 0.62 3.09 2.09
C VAL A 53 -0.30 4.27 2.39
N LEU A 54 -0.62 5.05 1.36
CA LEU A 54 -1.28 6.34 1.49
C LEU A 54 -2.77 6.23 1.19
N PHE A 55 -3.56 7.02 1.90
CA PHE A 55 -5.02 7.06 1.75
C PHE A 55 -5.65 5.69 2.00
N ASN A 56 -5.08 4.95 2.94
CA ASN A 56 -5.57 3.64 3.29
C ASN A 56 -6.66 3.73 4.37
N TYR A 57 -7.89 3.52 3.95
CA TYR A 57 -9.05 3.48 4.84
C TYR A 57 -9.74 2.13 4.63
N PRO A 58 -9.57 1.18 5.57
CA PRO A 58 -10.08 -0.19 5.39
C PRO A 58 -11.59 -0.27 5.09
N GLU A 59 -12.37 0.67 5.60
CA GLU A 59 -13.82 0.74 5.36
C GLU A 59 -14.17 1.03 3.90
N PHE A 60 -13.23 1.54 3.09
CA PHE A 60 -13.44 1.70 1.66
C PHE A 60 -13.57 0.36 0.95
N GLY A 61 -12.94 -0.69 1.48
CA GLY A 61 -13.08 -2.06 1.01
C GLY A 61 -12.03 -2.52 0.02
N ASP A 62 -11.04 -1.70 -0.32
CA ASP A 62 -9.92 -2.14 -1.14
C ASP A 62 -8.79 -2.73 -0.28
N HIS A 63 -7.99 -3.60 -0.88
CA HIS A 63 -6.89 -4.30 -0.22
C HIS A 63 -5.58 -4.04 -0.94
N LEU A 64 -4.50 -4.06 -0.17
CA LEU A 64 -3.15 -4.15 -0.69
C LEU A 64 -2.62 -5.55 -0.37
N VAL A 65 -2.34 -6.33 -1.42
CA VAL A 65 -1.83 -7.70 -1.29
C VAL A 65 -0.45 -7.75 -1.91
N ILE A 66 0.55 -8.07 -1.11
CA ILE A 66 1.95 -8.19 -1.55
C ILE A 66 2.39 -9.63 -1.32
N GLY A 67 2.93 -10.26 -2.33
CA GLY A 67 3.39 -11.65 -2.27
C GLY A 67 4.67 -11.84 -1.47
N LYS A 68 5.28 -13.00 -1.65
CA LYS A 68 6.53 -13.40 -0.98
C LYS A 68 7.74 -12.93 -1.77
N PHE A 69 8.86 -12.76 -1.08
CA PHE A 69 10.17 -12.46 -1.68
C PHE A 69 10.21 -11.15 -2.49
N CYS A 70 9.34 -10.21 -2.21
CA CYS A 70 9.38 -8.91 -2.86
C CYS A 70 10.44 -8.00 -2.24
N GLN A 71 11.02 -7.15 -3.06
CA GLN A 71 12.06 -6.21 -2.69
C GLN A 71 11.52 -4.81 -2.95
N ILE A 72 11.21 -4.07 -1.89
CA ILE A 72 10.60 -2.74 -1.98
C ILE A 72 11.62 -1.70 -1.55
N ALA A 73 12.03 -0.85 -2.47
CA ALA A 73 13.04 0.17 -2.22
C ALA A 73 12.45 1.41 -1.54
N SER A 74 13.33 2.20 -0.95
CA SER A 74 13.00 3.42 -0.23
C SER A 74 12.12 4.38 -1.04
N GLY A 75 11.17 4.99 -0.39
CA GLY A 75 10.32 6.00 -0.99
C GLY A 75 9.19 5.49 -1.86
N THR A 76 9.06 4.17 -2.03
CA THR A 76 7.92 3.58 -2.74
C THR A 76 6.61 3.96 -2.05
N LYS A 77 5.61 4.36 -2.84
CA LYS A 77 4.28 4.69 -2.36
C LYS A 77 3.23 3.79 -3.00
N PHE A 78 2.34 3.27 -2.18
CA PHE A 78 1.13 2.59 -2.63
C PHE A 78 -0.04 3.52 -2.38
N ILE A 79 -0.68 3.98 -3.44
CA ILE A 79 -1.80 4.92 -3.34
C ILE A 79 -3.08 4.10 -3.37
N MET A 80 -3.87 4.18 -2.31
CA MET A 80 -5.11 3.42 -2.20
C MET A 80 -6.30 4.18 -2.76
N GLY A 81 -7.40 3.46 -3.00
CA GLY A 81 -8.58 3.96 -3.70
C GLY A 81 -9.14 5.29 -3.22
N PRO A 82 -9.18 5.58 -1.91
CA PRO A 82 -9.70 6.86 -1.41
C PRO A 82 -8.96 8.10 -1.90
N ALA A 83 -7.77 7.97 -2.47
CA ALA A 83 -7.05 9.09 -3.09
C ALA A 83 -7.66 9.52 -4.43
N ASN A 84 -8.48 8.70 -5.06
CA ASN A 84 -9.11 9.02 -6.34
C ASN A 84 -10.14 10.13 -6.18
N HIS A 85 -10.37 10.84 -7.28
CA HIS A 85 -11.44 11.82 -7.37
C HIS A 85 -12.62 11.24 -8.14
N ARG A 86 -13.81 11.74 -7.83
CA ARG A 86 -15.02 11.40 -8.58
C ARG A 86 -14.86 11.83 -10.04
N ILE A 87 -15.13 10.92 -10.95
CA ILE A 87 -15.03 11.17 -12.40
C ILE A 87 -16.39 11.16 -13.11
N SER A 88 -17.48 10.91 -12.38
CA SER A 88 -18.84 10.81 -12.92
C SER A 88 -19.62 12.12 -12.86
N SER A 89 -18.93 13.24 -12.65
CA SER A 89 -19.56 14.55 -12.63
C SER A 89 -18.86 15.53 -13.59
N ALA A 90 -19.43 16.73 -13.74
CA ALA A 90 -18.89 17.75 -14.63
C ALA A 90 -17.50 18.26 -14.20
N THR A 91 -17.10 18.01 -12.97
CA THR A 91 -15.80 18.42 -12.43
C THR A 91 -15.26 17.31 -11.52
N THR A 92 -13.94 17.20 -11.44
CA THR A 92 -13.25 16.34 -10.48
C THR A 92 -12.97 17.06 -9.15
N TYR A 93 -13.29 18.34 -9.04
CA TYR A 93 -13.08 19.09 -7.82
C TYR A 93 -13.99 18.57 -6.70
N PRO A 94 -13.44 18.23 -5.52
CA PRO A 94 -14.21 17.59 -4.44
C PRO A 94 -14.96 18.60 -3.58
N PHE A 95 -15.97 19.28 -4.14
CA PHE A 95 -16.74 20.26 -3.42
C PHE A 95 -17.34 19.74 -2.11
N ASN A 96 -17.73 18.46 -2.10
CA ASN A 96 -18.34 17.82 -0.93
C ASN A 96 -17.35 17.61 0.23
N VAL A 97 -16.05 17.67 -0.02
CA VAL A 97 -15.03 17.55 1.03
C VAL A 97 -14.86 18.85 1.80
N PHE A 98 -15.01 19.98 1.12
CA PHE A 98 -14.76 21.28 1.72
C PHE A 98 -15.99 21.93 2.35
N GLY A 99 -17.16 21.31 2.22
CA GLY A 99 -18.39 21.81 2.83
C GLY A 99 -19.02 22.98 2.08
N GLY A 100 -19.99 23.61 2.71
CA GLY A 100 -20.71 24.78 2.17
C GLY A 100 -22.04 24.40 1.50
N ALA A 101 -22.68 25.39 0.91
CA ALA A 101 -23.96 25.21 0.20
C ALA A 101 -23.78 24.25 -0.97
N GLY A 102 -24.63 23.25 -1.07
CA GLY A 102 -24.56 22.23 -2.13
C GLY A 102 -23.94 20.89 -1.68
N THR A 103 -23.41 20.82 -0.45
CA THR A 103 -23.01 19.53 0.13
C THR A 103 -24.20 18.78 0.73
N GLU A 104 -25.29 19.49 1.04
CA GLU A 104 -26.53 18.88 1.50
C GLU A 104 -27.12 18.02 0.37
N ASN A 105 -27.56 16.82 0.72
CA ASN A 105 -28.13 15.84 -0.21
C ASN A 105 -27.13 15.24 -1.21
N THR A 106 -25.82 15.38 -1.01
CA THR A 106 -24.82 14.63 -1.78
C THR A 106 -24.48 13.32 -1.06
N PRO A 107 -24.20 12.23 -1.78
CA PRO A 107 -23.69 11.01 -1.16
C PRO A 107 -22.40 11.26 -0.37
N LEU A 108 -22.10 10.41 0.59
CA LEU A 108 -20.82 10.46 1.30
C LEU A 108 -19.67 10.41 0.30
N HIS A 109 -18.59 11.13 0.62
CA HIS A 109 -17.45 11.28 -0.30
C HIS A 109 -16.94 9.94 -0.82
N MET A 110 -16.71 8.96 0.07
CA MET A 110 -16.19 7.65 -0.32
C MET A 110 -17.12 6.86 -1.25
N GLU A 111 -18.43 7.10 -1.18
CA GLU A 111 -19.39 6.42 -2.04
C GLU A 111 -19.34 6.92 -3.49
N GLN A 112 -18.78 8.11 -3.71
CA GLN A 112 -18.68 8.74 -5.03
C GLN A 112 -17.40 8.39 -5.78
N LEU A 113 -16.44 7.77 -5.09
CA LEU A 113 -15.13 7.49 -5.66
C LEU A 113 -15.18 6.27 -6.58
N PRO A 114 -14.39 6.28 -7.67
CA PRO A 114 -14.27 5.10 -8.52
C PRO A 114 -13.60 3.97 -7.74
N ARG A 115 -14.04 2.73 -7.98
CA ARG A 115 -13.48 1.55 -7.35
C ARG A 115 -12.65 0.78 -8.37
N LYS A 116 -11.35 0.81 -8.19
CA LYS A 116 -10.38 0.17 -9.08
C LYS A 116 -10.05 -1.27 -8.65
N GLY A 117 -10.57 -1.71 -7.51
CA GLY A 117 -10.28 -3.02 -6.94
C GLY A 117 -8.99 -3.04 -6.12
N ASP A 118 -8.57 -4.23 -5.75
CA ASP A 118 -7.38 -4.43 -4.93
C ASP A 118 -6.11 -4.15 -5.71
N THR A 119 -5.11 -3.62 -5.03
CA THR A 119 -3.75 -3.55 -5.54
C THR A 119 -3.04 -4.86 -5.20
N VAL A 120 -2.54 -5.57 -6.20
CA VAL A 120 -1.94 -6.89 -6.00
C VAL A 120 -0.54 -6.92 -6.58
N ILE A 121 0.42 -7.18 -5.73
CA ILE A 121 1.82 -7.40 -6.10
C ILE A 121 2.09 -8.90 -5.97
N GLY A 122 2.54 -9.53 -7.03
CA GLY A 122 2.85 -10.96 -7.04
C GLY A 122 4.06 -11.31 -6.20
N ASN A 123 4.59 -12.51 -6.41
CA ASN A 123 5.79 -12.97 -5.71
C ASN A 123 7.05 -12.54 -6.46
N ASP A 124 8.14 -12.37 -5.73
CA ASP A 124 9.45 -12.08 -6.32
C ASP A 124 9.42 -10.85 -7.24
N VAL A 125 8.83 -9.78 -6.76
CA VAL A 125 8.74 -8.49 -7.48
C VAL A 125 9.74 -7.50 -6.90
N TRP A 126 10.50 -6.86 -7.77
CA TRP A 126 11.40 -5.79 -7.38
C TRP A 126 10.79 -4.44 -7.72
N ILE A 127 10.53 -3.63 -6.71
CA ILE A 127 10.00 -2.28 -6.85
C ILE A 127 11.13 -1.29 -6.56
N GLY A 128 11.50 -0.51 -7.57
CA GLY A 128 12.60 0.44 -7.47
C GLY A 128 12.28 1.66 -6.61
N ARG A 129 13.31 2.44 -6.29
CA ARG A 129 13.20 3.62 -5.42
C ARG A 129 12.16 4.60 -5.92
N GLU A 130 11.38 5.11 -4.97
CA GLU A 130 10.40 6.19 -5.21
C GLU A 130 9.36 5.87 -6.29
N SER A 131 9.11 4.58 -6.52
CA SER A 131 8.01 4.14 -7.38
C SER A 131 6.68 4.51 -6.75
N ILE A 132 5.71 4.84 -7.59
CA ILE A 132 4.35 5.13 -7.16
C ILE A 132 3.43 4.08 -7.80
N ILE A 133 2.79 3.27 -6.96
CA ILE A 133 1.85 2.25 -7.40
C ILE A 133 0.45 2.80 -7.19
N MET A 134 -0.29 2.95 -8.27
CA MET A 134 -1.63 3.54 -8.26
C MET A 134 -2.71 2.53 -7.85
N PRO A 135 -3.90 3.01 -7.43
CA PRO A 135 -4.97 2.13 -6.99
C PRO A 135 -5.36 1.08 -8.04
N GLY A 136 -5.52 -0.16 -7.60
CA GLY A 136 -5.97 -1.25 -8.44
C GLY A 136 -4.94 -1.85 -9.38
N VAL A 137 -3.69 -1.41 -9.31
CA VAL A 137 -2.61 -1.95 -10.15
C VAL A 137 -2.31 -3.40 -9.78
N LYS A 138 -2.12 -4.24 -10.78
CA LYS A 138 -1.71 -5.64 -10.64
C LYS A 138 -0.30 -5.80 -11.22
N ILE A 139 0.62 -6.31 -10.43
CA ILE A 139 2.00 -6.60 -10.87
C ILE A 139 2.22 -8.09 -10.77
N SER A 140 2.61 -8.72 -11.85
CA SER A 140 2.78 -10.17 -11.95
C SER A 140 4.05 -10.64 -11.24
N ASP A 141 4.10 -11.94 -10.93
CA ASP A 141 5.27 -12.57 -10.33
C ASP A 141 6.53 -12.30 -11.18
N GLY A 142 7.62 -12.05 -10.50
CA GLY A 142 8.93 -11.90 -11.12
C GLY A 142 9.18 -10.58 -11.85
N ALA A 143 8.26 -9.61 -11.75
CA ALA A 143 8.45 -8.31 -12.38
C ALA A 143 9.54 -7.48 -11.69
#